data_e98904eec2737391a0cc8f5ba1390946
#
_entry.id   e98904eec2737391a0cc8f5ba1390946
#
_cell.length_a   1.000
_cell.length_b   1.000
_cell.length_c   1.000
_cell.angle_alpha   90.00
_cell.angle_beta   90.00
_cell.angle_gamma   90.00
#
_symmetry.space_group_name_H-M   'P 1'
#
loop_
_entity.id
_entity.type
_entity.pdbx_description
1 polymer ?
#
loop_
_entity_poly.entity_id
_entity_poly.type
_entity_poly.pdbx_seq_one_letter_code
_entity_poly.pdbx_strand_id
1 'polypeptide(L)'
;MRYLRMLSNSMIAGALASGYLTVLVLQLNPAVPTDLATLVPLALVLGVAYGTNLAVVFYAVIVLRQIFAVEVLSPGWLSVRLLSWLGTIAATGGAAIMWLNLRSFGPVLDGDTQSGMAVGAAIVSVAAAVFFVVALSHLGRRGGRTSAAILSATMVISVAGAGVARGPGRSPALPARAMESPVEIGSPASGARLTLLIFDGASLDIISPAVAAGRLPNIGRIFDQGAVQHLATLRPTQAEPVLSAIATGRLPMNNGIRSAVRYRSPGGASIRLLPDYCFAQALVRFGFFTEQAQTAADLTARPMWVILGDHNVGVGVIGWPLTNPATAVNGFLVSDRFHAMSEAELDLDGATAVYPTDLLAEARAALAVPAVPDPVALVSTMGAQPPVNDYDVRRDPTPVVADRVHLQLMNAFEAARAPRFLAARFPGVDAVGHLFLRYADPAAFGDVSEAERRQFGRVLDEYYSFVDTLVGRALATLGPDDLLLVVSPFGMEPLTPAKRVLEMIVGNRAISGTHERAPDGFVLAFGQAVTPGRPPRASVVDIAPTILYFLGMPVARDMEGFPRTDIFKPSFTSERPVTYIPSYGR
;
A
#
# COMPACT_ATOMS: atom_id res chain seq x y z
N MET A 1 -49.49 -4.53 5.00
CA MET A 1 -49.01 -5.92 4.86
C MET A 1 -48.15 -6.17 3.64
N ARG A 2 -48.50 -5.69 2.41
CA ARG A 2 -47.72 -5.89 1.18
C ARG A 2 -46.28 -5.36 1.29
N TYR A 3 -46.09 -4.15 1.73
CA TYR A 3 -44.75 -3.51 1.88
C TYR A 3 -43.89 -4.21 2.95
N LEU A 4 -44.49 -4.70 4.04
CA LEU A 4 -43.75 -5.47 5.06
C LEU A 4 -43.23 -6.81 4.50
N ARG A 5 -43.99 -7.47 3.63
CA ARG A 5 -43.55 -8.69 2.94
C ARG A 5 -42.43 -8.40 1.93
N MET A 6 -42.49 -7.26 1.23
CA MET A 6 -41.36 -6.79 0.38
C MET A 6 -40.11 -6.54 1.22
N LEU A 7 -40.24 -5.87 2.35
CA LEU A 7 -39.15 -5.62 3.29
C LEU A 7 -38.54 -6.94 3.81
N SER A 8 -39.36 -7.90 4.23
CA SER A 8 -38.88 -9.22 4.70
C SER A 8 -38.01 -9.92 3.66
N ASN A 9 -38.46 -9.95 2.39
CA ASN A 9 -37.66 -10.55 1.31
C ASN A 9 -36.36 -9.75 1.02
N SER A 10 -36.42 -8.43 1.13
CA SER A 10 -35.23 -7.56 0.97
C SER A 10 -34.22 -7.78 2.09
N MET A 11 -34.65 -7.98 3.32
CA MET A 11 -33.77 -8.29 4.46
C MET A 11 -33.05 -9.63 4.26
N ILE A 12 -33.74 -10.66 3.78
CA ILE A 12 -33.14 -11.97 3.48
C ILE A 12 -32.08 -11.84 2.36
N ALA A 13 -32.40 -11.10 1.30
CA ALA A 13 -31.45 -10.84 0.22
C ALA A 13 -30.26 -9.99 0.69
N GLY A 14 -30.48 -8.99 1.54
CA GLY A 14 -29.43 -8.20 2.17
C GLY A 14 -28.52 -9.04 3.06
N ALA A 15 -29.10 -9.94 3.84
CA ALA A 15 -28.33 -10.89 4.67
C ALA A 15 -27.48 -11.85 3.81
N LEU A 16 -28.03 -12.36 2.68
CA LEU A 16 -27.28 -13.17 1.74
C LEU A 16 -26.10 -12.42 1.13
N ALA A 17 -26.33 -11.20 0.64
CA ALA A 17 -25.28 -10.36 0.07
C ALA A 17 -24.19 -10.00 1.10
N SER A 18 -24.58 -9.67 2.33
CA SER A 18 -23.66 -9.46 3.44
C SER A 18 -22.87 -10.71 3.79
N GLY A 19 -23.49 -11.90 3.69
CA GLY A 19 -22.81 -13.19 3.85
C GLY A 19 -21.66 -13.35 2.84
N TYR A 20 -21.87 -13.01 1.57
CA TYR A 20 -20.80 -13.03 0.56
C TYR A 20 -19.68 -12.05 0.87
N LEU A 21 -19.99 -10.84 1.32
CA LEU A 21 -18.98 -9.86 1.72
C LEU A 21 -18.23 -10.28 2.98
N THR A 22 -18.90 -10.92 3.95
CA THR A 22 -18.24 -11.51 5.11
C THR A 22 -17.25 -12.60 4.71
N VAL A 23 -17.65 -13.50 3.82
CA VAL A 23 -16.76 -14.53 3.27
C VAL A 23 -15.57 -13.90 2.56
N LEU A 24 -15.77 -12.85 1.76
CA LEU A 24 -14.69 -12.15 1.08
C LEU A 24 -13.70 -11.52 2.07
N VAL A 25 -14.18 -10.85 3.13
CA VAL A 25 -13.31 -10.31 4.20
C VAL A 25 -12.48 -11.43 4.83
N LEU A 26 -13.09 -12.57 5.11
CA LEU A 26 -12.40 -13.72 5.69
C LEU A 26 -11.38 -14.34 4.73
N GLN A 27 -11.69 -14.44 3.44
CA GLN A 27 -10.78 -14.97 2.42
C GLN A 27 -9.55 -14.07 2.23
N LEU A 28 -9.72 -12.75 2.20
CA LEU A 28 -8.60 -11.80 2.15
C LEU A 28 -7.73 -11.84 3.41
N ASN A 29 -8.29 -12.32 4.52
CA ASN A 29 -7.61 -12.35 5.82
C ASN A 29 -7.54 -13.78 6.39
N PRO A 30 -6.72 -14.67 5.82
CA PRO A 30 -6.62 -16.07 6.24
C PRO A 30 -6.14 -16.24 7.70
N ALA A 31 -5.48 -15.23 8.27
CA ALA A 31 -5.03 -15.25 9.66
C ALA A 31 -6.16 -15.04 10.70
N VAL A 32 -7.34 -14.57 10.29
CA VAL A 32 -8.48 -14.40 11.21
C VAL A 32 -8.96 -15.77 11.68
N PRO A 33 -9.05 -16.02 13.00
CA PRO A 33 -9.55 -17.30 13.53
C PRO A 33 -10.98 -17.59 13.08
N THR A 34 -11.31 -18.87 12.90
CA THR A 34 -12.64 -19.33 12.50
C THR A 34 -13.51 -19.80 13.67
N ASP A 35 -13.12 -19.48 14.90
CA ASP A 35 -13.92 -19.75 16.09
C ASP A 35 -15.16 -18.83 16.16
N LEU A 36 -16.20 -19.30 16.84
CA LEU A 36 -17.48 -18.57 16.95
C LEU A 36 -17.33 -17.23 17.68
N ALA A 37 -16.38 -17.12 18.60
CA ALA A 37 -16.17 -15.87 19.36
C ALA A 37 -15.65 -14.75 18.43
N THR A 38 -14.90 -15.09 17.40
CA THR A 38 -14.41 -14.14 16.40
C THR A 38 -15.39 -13.94 15.24
N LEU A 39 -15.97 -15.04 14.72
CA LEU A 39 -16.83 -14.98 13.52
C LEU A 39 -18.18 -14.32 13.78
N VAL A 40 -18.80 -14.58 14.94
CA VAL A 40 -20.16 -14.05 15.22
C VAL A 40 -20.15 -12.52 15.33
N PRO A 41 -19.28 -11.87 16.13
CA PRO A 41 -19.21 -10.42 16.16
C PRO A 41 -18.88 -9.79 14.81
N LEU A 42 -17.95 -10.39 14.05
CA LEU A 42 -17.59 -9.91 12.71
C LEU A 42 -18.77 -9.99 11.74
N ALA A 43 -19.47 -11.13 11.70
CA ALA A 43 -20.65 -11.32 10.85
C ALA A 43 -21.81 -10.38 11.25
N LEU A 44 -22.00 -10.12 12.55
CA LEU A 44 -23.01 -9.18 13.03
C LEU A 44 -22.68 -7.74 12.59
N VAL A 45 -21.43 -7.31 12.74
CA VAL A 45 -20.99 -5.97 12.33
C VAL A 45 -21.18 -5.79 10.83
N LEU A 46 -20.72 -6.74 10.01
CA LEU A 46 -20.86 -6.68 8.56
C LEU A 46 -22.33 -6.84 8.14
N GLY A 47 -23.12 -7.65 8.87
CA GLY A 47 -24.56 -7.82 8.69
C GLY A 47 -25.32 -6.51 8.93
N VAL A 48 -24.98 -5.78 9.99
CA VAL A 48 -25.57 -4.46 10.25
C VAL A 48 -25.08 -3.43 9.21
N ALA A 49 -23.79 -3.36 8.94
CA ALA A 49 -23.24 -2.35 8.03
C ALA A 49 -23.66 -2.56 6.57
N TYR A 50 -23.49 -3.76 6.04
CA TYR A 50 -23.82 -4.06 4.63
C TYR A 50 -25.21 -4.61 4.47
N GLY A 51 -25.64 -5.54 5.34
CA GLY A 51 -26.90 -6.24 5.20
C GLY A 51 -28.10 -5.30 5.27
N THR A 52 -28.12 -4.35 6.22
CA THR A 52 -29.21 -3.38 6.32
C THR A 52 -29.22 -2.40 5.14
N ASN A 53 -28.06 -1.87 4.74
CA ASN A 53 -27.96 -0.95 3.61
C ASN A 53 -28.39 -1.63 2.29
N LEU A 54 -27.92 -2.86 2.04
CA LEU A 54 -28.33 -3.63 0.85
C LEU A 54 -29.80 -4.01 0.90
N ALA A 55 -30.34 -4.34 2.08
CA ALA A 55 -31.79 -4.57 2.24
C ALA A 55 -32.61 -3.33 1.88
N VAL A 56 -32.17 -2.13 2.27
CA VAL A 56 -32.80 -0.86 1.90
C VAL A 56 -32.72 -0.64 0.39
N VAL A 57 -31.58 -0.89 -0.23
CA VAL A 57 -31.41 -0.78 -1.69
C VAL A 57 -32.33 -1.75 -2.41
N PHE A 58 -32.36 -3.03 -2.02
CA PHE A 58 -33.27 -4.03 -2.60
C PHE A 58 -34.74 -3.64 -2.43
N TYR A 59 -35.10 -3.15 -1.25
CA TYR A 59 -36.45 -2.66 -0.97
C TYR A 59 -36.82 -1.48 -1.87
N ALA A 60 -35.93 -0.50 -2.00
CA ALA A 60 -36.15 0.66 -2.87
C ALA A 60 -36.34 0.23 -4.33
N VAL A 61 -35.51 -0.70 -4.84
CA VAL A 61 -35.63 -1.23 -6.20
C VAL A 61 -36.98 -1.93 -6.41
N ILE A 62 -37.46 -2.72 -5.45
CA ILE A 62 -38.76 -3.37 -5.52
C ILE A 62 -39.89 -2.34 -5.54
N VAL A 63 -39.83 -1.33 -4.67
CA VAL A 63 -40.84 -0.27 -4.58
C VAL A 63 -40.85 0.58 -5.85
N LEU A 64 -39.69 0.98 -6.36
CA LEU A 64 -39.58 1.73 -7.61
C LEU A 64 -40.15 0.93 -8.79
N ARG A 65 -39.79 -0.36 -8.89
CA ARG A 65 -40.42 -1.23 -9.90
C ARG A 65 -41.94 -1.23 -9.78
N GLN A 66 -42.48 -1.22 -8.57
CA GLN A 66 -43.92 -1.23 -8.34
C GLN A 66 -44.62 0.06 -8.84
N ILE A 67 -43.91 1.18 -8.85
CA ILE A 67 -44.43 2.48 -9.36
C ILE A 67 -44.54 2.45 -10.89
N PHE A 68 -43.56 1.83 -11.55
CA PHE A 68 -43.49 1.80 -13.02
C PHE A 68 -44.14 0.57 -13.68
N ALA A 69 -44.42 -0.47 -12.91
CA ALA A 69 -45.00 -1.69 -13.46
C ALA A 69 -46.55 -1.71 -13.36
N VAL A 70 -47.19 -2.10 -14.43
CA VAL A 70 -48.67 -2.26 -14.50
C VAL A 70 -49.14 -3.37 -13.56
N GLU A 71 -48.32 -4.38 -13.33
CA GLU A 71 -48.65 -5.54 -12.51
C GLU A 71 -48.29 -5.31 -11.02
N VAL A 72 -49.30 -5.40 -10.16
CA VAL A 72 -49.15 -5.23 -8.72
C VAL A 72 -48.46 -6.45 -8.11
N LEU A 73 -47.22 -6.26 -7.60
CA LEU A 73 -46.48 -7.31 -6.91
C LEU A 73 -47.02 -7.47 -5.47
N SER A 74 -47.55 -8.65 -5.16
CA SER A 74 -48.03 -9.01 -3.81
C SER A 74 -47.32 -10.30 -3.33
N PRO A 75 -46.04 -10.19 -2.86
CA PRO A 75 -45.28 -11.36 -2.47
C PRO A 75 -45.78 -11.97 -1.15
N GLY A 76 -45.45 -13.25 -0.93
CA GLY A 76 -45.52 -13.85 0.40
C GLY A 76 -44.44 -13.34 1.34
N TRP A 77 -44.47 -13.73 2.62
CA TRP A 77 -43.40 -13.42 3.58
C TRP A 77 -42.06 -14.00 3.14
N LEU A 78 -42.07 -15.19 2.49
CA LEU A 78 -40.93 -15.83 1.85
C LEU A 78 -41.34 -16.14 0.42
N SER A 79 -41.12 -15.21 -0.49
CA SER A 79 -41.49 -15.35 -1.90
C SER A 79 -40.35 -15.97 -2.71
N VAL A 80 -40.48 -17.25 -3.08
CA VAL A 80 -39.48 -17.95 -3.92
C VAL A 80 -39.17 -17.15 -5.18
N ARG A 81 -40.20 -16.63 -5.87
CA ARG A 81 -40.06 -15.85 -7.10
C ARG A 81 -39.24 -14.57 -6.85
N LEU A 82 -39.54 -13.84 -5.78
CA LEU A 82 -38.84 -12.58 -5.49
C LEU A 82 -37.42 -12.86 -4.98
N LEU A 83 -37.26 -13.80 -4.05
CA LEU A 83 -35.97 -14.16 -3.48
C LEU A 83 -35.01 -14.78 -4.51
N SER A 84 -35.50 -15.52 -5.52
CA SER A 84 -34.62 -16.03 -6.58
C SER A 84 -34.07 -14.90 -7.45
N TRP A 85 -34.87 -13.87 -7.79
CA TRP A 85 -34.38 -12.69 -8.50
C TRP A 85 -33.40 -11.88 -7.67
N LEU A 86 -33.74 -11.58 -6.40
CA LEU A 86 -32.84 -10.86 -5.49
C LEU A 86 -31.57 -11.66 -5.21
N GLY A 87 -31.69 -12.99 -5.05
CA GLY A 87 -30.55 -13.89 -4.88
C GLY A 87 -29.64 -13.90 -6.11
N THR A 88 -30.22 -13.86 -7.33
CA THR A 88 -29.44 -13.71 -8.56
C THR A 88 -28.62 -12.41 -8.55
N ILE A 89 -29.24 -11.28 -8.21
CA ILE A 89 -28.56 -9.99 -8.16
C ILE A 89 -27.46 -10.00 -7.08
N ALA A 90 -27.80 -10.49 -5.87
CA ALA A 90 -26.85 -10.56 -4.76
C ALA A 90 -25.65 -11.47 -5.07
N ALA A 91 -25.90 -12.67 -5.63
CA ALA A 91 -24.83 -13.61 -5.96
C ALA A 91 -23.99 -13.16 -7.16
N THR A 92 -24.61 -12.55 -8.20
CA THR A 92 -23.86 -11.97 -9.33
C THR A 92 -22.97 -10.82 -8.87
N GLY A 93 -23.51 -9.91 -8.06
CA GLY A 93 -22.72 -8.83 -7.47
C GLY A 93 -21.62 -9.34 -6.55
N GLY A 94 -21.94 -10.32 -5.68
CA GLY A 94 -20.97 -10.96 -4.79
C GLY A 94 -19.83 -11.65 -5.55
N ALA A 95 -20.17 -12.45 -6.57
CA ALA A 95 -19.20 -13.12 -7.43
C ALA A 95 -18.31 -12.11 -8.17
N ALA A 96 -18.91 -11.06 -8.76
CA ALA A 96 -18.16 -10.01 -9.46
C ALA A 96 -17.16 -9.32 -8.52
N ILE A 97 -17.58 -8.94 -7.31
CA ILE A 97 -16.71 -8.32 -6.30
C ILE A 97 -15.61 -9.30 -5.88
N MET A 98 -15.91 -10.60 -5.67
CA MET A 98 -14.90 -11.62 -5.34
C MET A 98 -13.84 -11.77 -6.43
N TRP A 99 -14.24 -11.87 -7.72
CA TRP A 99 -13.29 -11.94 -8.84
C TRP A 99 -12.45 -10.66 -8.99
N LEU A 100 -13.07 -9.49 -8.81
CA LEU A 100 -12.36 -8.22 -8.85
C LEU A 100 -11.32 -8.12 -7.72
N ASN A 101 -11.67 -8.54 -6.50
CA ASN A 101 -10.74 -8.56 -5.37
C ASN A 101 -9.61 -9.58 -5.57
N LEU A 102 -9.89 -10.76 -6.09
CA LEU A 102 -8.85 -11.73 -6.44
C LEU A 102 -7.85 -11.12 -7.44
N ARG A 103 -8.35 -10.38 -8.43
CA ARG A 103 -7.48 -9.69 -9.41
C ARG A 103 -6.68 -8.55 -8.77
N SER A 104 -7.30 -7.76 -7.89
CA SER A 104 -6.64 -6.61 -7.24
C SER A 104 -5.57 -7.05 -6.24
N PHE A 105 -5.90 -8.00 -5.36
CA PHE A 105 -5.04 -8.42 -4.26
C PHE A 105 -4.17 -9.64 -4.58
N GLY A 106 -4.37 -10.31 -5.72
CA GLY A 106 -3.58 -11.48 -6.11
C GLY A 106 -2.08 -11.31 -5.88
N PRO A 107 -1.45 -10.23 -6.33
CA PRO A 107 0.00 -10.02 -6.15
C PRO A 107 0.50 -9.97 -4.70
N VAL A 108 -0.38 -9.67 -3.73
CA VAL A 108 -0.04 -9.58 -2.29
C VAL A 108 -0.56 -10.75 -1.46
N LEU A 109 -1.18 -11.75 -2.12
CA LEU A 109 -1.72 -12.96 -1.49
C LEU A 109 -0.89 -14.19 -1.88
N ASP A 110 -0.77 -15.13 -0.95
CA ASP A 110 -0.17 -16.45 -1.23
C ASP A 110 -1.04 -17.30 -2.16
N GLY A 111 -0.44 -18.27 -2.85
CA GLY A 111 -1.11 -19.10 -3.85
C GLY A 111 -2.29 -19.92 -3.30
N ASP A 112 -2.20 -20.36 -2.05
CA ASP A 112 -3.29 -21.11 -1.40
C ASP A 112 -4.50 -20.20 -1.13
N THR A 113 -4.25 -18.97 -0.67
CA THR A 113 -5.29 -17.95 -0.48
C THR A 113 -5.93 -17.58 -1.81
N GLN A 114 -5.13 -17.38 -2.88
CA GLN A 114 -5.65 -17.09 -4.21
C GLN A 114 -6.53 -18.22 -4.73
N SER A 115 -6.09 -19.47 -4.58
CA SER A 115 -6.87 -20.64 -5.02
C SER A 115 -8.18 -20.79 -4.23
N GLY A 116 -8.13 -20.59 -2.91
CA GLY A 116 -9.33 -20.59 -2.05
C GLY A 116 -10.34 -19.49 -2.45
N MET A 117 -9.85 -18.28 -2.75
CA MET A 117 -10.70 -17.19 -3.26
C MET A 117 -11.32 -17.51 -4.62
N ALA A 118 -10.53 -18.11 -5.54
CA ALA A 118 -11.03 -18.50 -6.86
C ALA A 118 -12.14 -19.55 -6.74
N VAL A 119 -11.97 -20.58 -5.90
CA VAL A 119 -12.99 -21.58 -5.62
C VAL A 119 -14.23 -20.96 -5.00
N GLY A 120 -14.07 -20.07 -4.02
CA GLY A 120 -15.19 -19.36 -3.40
C GLY A 120 -15.97 -18.51 -4.40
N ALA A 121 -15.27 -17.73 -5.23
CA ALA A 121 -15.88 -16.94 -6.31
C ALA A 121 -16.62 -17.82 -7.34
N ALA A 122 -16.05 -18.98 -7.70
CA ALA A 122 -16.70 -19.93 -8.59
C ALA A 122 -17.99 -20.51 -7.98
N ILE A 123 -17.98 -20.87 -6.70
CA ILE A 123 -19.17 -21.36 -5.98
C ILE A 123 -20.29 -20.31 -6.02
N VAL A 124 -19.98 -19.04 -5.72
CA VAL A 124 -20.96 -17.94 -5.75
C VAL A 124 -21.44 -17.68 -7.18
N SER A 125 -20.57 -17.81 -8.20
CA SER A 125 -20.95 -17.69 -9.62
C SER A 125 -21.95 -18.79 -10.04
N VAL A 126 -21.71 -20.03 -9.61
CA VAL A 126 -22.64 -21.16 -9.86
C VAL A 126 -23.96 -20.90 -9.12
N ALA A 127 -23.93 -20.42 -7.89
CA ALA A 127 -25.15 -20.08 -7.15
C ALA A 127 -25.97 -18.98 -7.87
N ALA A 128 -25.31 -17.96 -8.45
CA ALA A 128 -25.99 -16.95 -9.26
C ALA A 128 -26.76 -17.59 -10.45
N ALA A 129 -26.13 -18.53 -11.16
CA ALA A 129 -26.77 -19.26 -12.24
C ALA A 129 -27.98 -20.12 -11.76
N VAL A 130 -27.84 -20.82 -10.62
CA VAL A 130 -28.93 -21.60 -10.02
C VAL A 130 -30.09 -20.68 -9.63
N PHE A 131 -29.84 -19.56 -8.94
CA PHE A 131 -30.89 -18.61 -8.61
C PHE A 131 -31.58 -18.06 -9.85
N PHE A 132 -30.84 -17.77 -10.92
CA PHE A 132 -31.40 -17.32 -12.18
C PHE A 132 -32.30 -18.36 -12.84
N VAL A 133 -31.88 -19.62 -12.89
CA VAL A 133 -32.69 -20.74 -13.42
C VAL A 133 -33.97 -20.90 -12.60
N VAL A 134 -33.88 -20.84 -11.26
CA VAL A 134 -35.04 -20.87 -10.38
C VAL A 134 -35.96 -19.68 -10.66
N ALA A 135 -35.42 -18.48 -10.84
CA ALA A 135 -36.19 -17.27 -11.16
C ALA A 135 -36.97 -17.44 -12.50
N LEU A 136 -36.30 -17.97 -13.53
CA LEU A 136 -36.92 -18.23 -14.84
C LEU A 136 -37.99 -19.32 -14.79
N SER A 137 -37.75 -20.40 -14.03
CA SER A 137 -38.72 -21.50 -13.89
C SER A 137 -40.04 -21.09 -13.23
N HIS A 138 -40.03 -19.96 -12.50
CA HIS A 138 -41.20 -19.39 -11.83
C HIS A 138 -41.86 -18.22 -12.58
N LEU A 139 -41.44 -17.91 -13.79
CA LEU A 139 -42.15 -16.98 -14.67
C LEU A 139 -43.55 -17.55 -15.01
N GLY A 140 -44.58 -16.99 -14.36
CA GLY A 140 -45.96 -17.38 -14.60
C GLY A 140 -46.50 -18.59 -13.80
N ARG A 141 -45.73 -19.23 -12.94
CA ARG A 141 -46.16 -20.38 -12.12
C ARG A 141 -46.04 -20.12 -10.63
N ARG A 142 -46.89 -20.78 -9.81
CA ARG A 142 -46.71 -20.79 -8.34
C ARG A 142 -45.54 -21.72 -7.99
N GLY A 143 -44.62 -21.23 -7.14
CA GLY A 143 -43.46 -21.99 -6.68
C GLY A 143 -43.86 -23.24 -5.89
N GLY A 144 -43.29 -24.39 -6.25
CA GLY A 144 -43.44 -25.62 -5.49
C GLY A 144 -42.48 -25.74 -4.31
N ARG A 145 -42.70 -26.70 -3.42
CA ARG A 145 -41.81 -27.03 -2.28
C ARG A 145 -40.36 -27.32 -2.74
N THR A 146 -40.21 -27.97 -3.87
CA THR A 146 -38.90 -28.30 -4.46
C THR A 146 -38.08 -27.05 -4.77
N SER A 147 -38.71 -26.04 -5.37
CA SER A 147 -38.01 -24.79 -5.69
C SER A 147 -37.62 -23.98 -4.43
N ALA A 148 -38.48 -24.05 -3.41
CA ALA A 148 -38.13 -23.43 -2.10
C ALA A 148 -36.94 -24.16 -1.44
N ALA A 149 -36.90 -25.49 -1.53
CA ALA A 149 -35.78 -26.29 -1.03
C ALA A 149 -34.47 -25.99 -1.79
N ILE A 150 -34.53 -25.93 -3.13
CA ILE A 150 -33.36 -25.57 -3.96
C ILE A 150 -32.90 -24.17 -3.63
N LEU A 151 -33.79 -23.18 -3.55
CA LEU A 151 -33.44 -21.80 -3.19
C LEU A 151 -32.73 -21.72 -1.83
N SER A 152 -33.31 -22.34 -0.79
CA SER A 152 -32.76 -22.32 0.56
C SER A 152 -31.42 -23.06 0.63
N ALA A 153 -31.31 -24.22 -0.02
CA ALA A 153 -30.06 -24.97 -0.10
C ALA A 153 -28.96 -24.14 -0.81
N THR A 154 -29.31 -23.51 -1.95
CA THR A 154 -28.35 -22.66 -2.68
C THR A 154 -27.91 -21.48 -1.85
N MET A 155 -28.80 -20.81 -1.10
CA MET A 155 -28.40 -19.70 -0.18
C MET A 155 -27.38 -20.17 0.85
N VAL A 156 -27.63 -21.30 1.51
CA VAL A 156 -26.73 -21.83 2.55
C VAL A 156 -25.43 -22.34 1.94
N ILE A 157 -25.50 -23.16 0.90
CA ILE A 157 -24.32 -23.78 0.28
C ILE A 157 -23.40 -22.74 -0.35
N SER A 158 -23.95 -21.68 -0.96
CA SER A 158 -23.14 -20.65 -1.59
C SER A 158 -22.30 -19.85 -0.57
N VAL A 159 -22.86 -19.54 0.59
CA VAL A 159 -22.12 -18.82 1.65
C VAL A 159 -21.19 -19.78 2.40
N ALA A 160 -21.71 -20.93 2.87
CA ALA A 160 -20.93 -21.88 3.62
C ALA A 160 -19.82 -22.53 2.78
N GLY A 161 -20.12 -22.94 1.53
CA GLY A 161 -19.14 -23.53 0.61
C GLY A 161 -18.01 -22.56 0.25
N ALA A 162 -18.34 -21.29 -0.04
CA ALA A 162 -17.33 -20.28 -0.27
C ALA A 162 -16.50 -19.96 1.00
N GLY A 163 -17.13 -20.06 2.19
CA GLY A 163 -16.44 -19.96 3.47
C GLY A 163 -15.49 -21.13 3.72
N VAL A 164 -15.91 -22.36 3.43
CA VAL A 164 -15.06 -23.57 3.55
C VAL A 164 -13.89 -23.53 2.56
N ALA A 165 -14.07 -22.98 1.37
CA ALA A 165 -13.01 -22.83 0.37
C ALA A 165 -11.82 -21.96 0.87
N ARG A 166 -12.02 -21.14 1.89
CA ARG A 166 -10.93 -20.41 2.57
C ARG A 166 -9.92 -21.36 3.23
N GLY A 167 -10.36 -22.55 3.60
CA GLY A 167 -9.57 -23.47 4.43
C GLY A 167 -9.52 -23.10 5.93
N PRO A 168 -8.87 -23.90 6.75
CA PRO A 168 -8.64 -23.58 8.16
C PRO A 168 -7.75 -22.34 8.23
N GLY A 169 -8.17 -21.35 9.06
CA GLY A 169 -7.41 -20.13 9.25
C GLY A 169 -5.95 -20.43 9.55
N ARG A 170 -5.07 -19.98 8.68
CA ARG A 170 -3.63 -20.12 8.89
C ARG A 170 -3.17 -18.94 9.73
N SER A 171 -2.81 -19.23 10.97
CA SER A 171 -1.88 -18.35 11.67
C SER A 171 -0.64 -18.19 10.76
N PRO A 172 -0.10 -16.99 10.58
CA PRO A 172 1.17 -16.79 9.88
C PRO A 172 2.35 -17.29 10.75
N ALA A 173 2.15 -18.36 11.50
CA ALA A 173 3.24 -19.15 12.01
C ALA A 173 3.94 -19.74 10.78
N LEU A 174 4.80 -18.92 10.20
CA LEU A 174 5.88 -19.42 9.38
C LEU A 174 6.53 -20.54 10.19
N PRO A 175 6.71 -21.75 9.65
CA PRO A 175 7.41 -22.79 10.36
C PRO A 175 8.68 -22.15 10.92
N ALA A 176 8.91 -22.33 12.23
CA ALA A 176 10.20 -22.03 12.81
C ALA A 176 11.19 -22.93 12.05
N ARG A 177 11.76 -22.38 10.98
CA ARG A 177 12.89 -23.04 10.32
C ARG A 177 13.96 -23.05 11.39
N ALA A 178 14.36 -24.22 11.81
CA ALA A 178 15.46 -24.38 12.72
C ALA A 178 16.54 -23.38 12.27
N MET A 179 17.01 -22.55 13.20
CA MET A 179 18.16 -21.69 12.94
C MET A 179 19.29 -22.61 12.49
N GLU A 180 19.49 -22.68 11.18
CA GLU A 180 20.76 -23.17 10.68
C GLU A 180 21.81 -22.25 11.30
N SER A 181 22.84 -22.82 11.89
CA SER A 181 23.93 -22.08 12.53
C SER A 181 24.30 -20.89 11.66
N PRO A 182 24.49 -19.70 12.21
CA PRO A 182 24.81 -18.52 11.41
C PRO A 182 26.03 -18.86 10.54
N VAL A 183 25.85 -18.77 9.23
CA VAL A 183 26.97 -18.89 8.30
C VAL A 183 27.92 -17.76 8.67
N GLU A 184 29.17 -18.08 9.02
CA GLU A 184 30.19 -17.07 9.25
C GLU A 184 30.41 -16.30 7.94
N ILE A 185 29.74 -15.17 7.82
CA ILE A 185 29.90 -14.24 6.71
C ILE A 185 31.03 -13.33 7.13
N GLY A 186 32.15 -13.41 6.43
CA GLY A 186 33.28 -12.50 6.66
C GLY A 186 32.83 -11.03 6.52
N SER A 187 33.48 -10.13 7.25
CA SER A 187 33.20 -8.69 7.09
C SER A 187 33.38 -8.27 5.64
N PRO A 188 32.46 -7.48 5.09
CA PRO A 188 32.53 -7.05 3.71
C PRO A 188 33.85 -6.33 3.41
N ALA A 189 34.60 -6.82 2.45
CA ALA A 189 35.96 -6.37 2.13
C ALA A 189 36.04 -4.95 1.51
N SER A 190 34.92 -4.39 1.09
CA SER A 190 34.85 -3.06 0.42
C SER A 190 34.68 -1.94 1.43
N GLY A 191 35.51 -0.91 1.37
CA GLY A 191 35.33 0.37 2.06
C GLY A 191 34.26 1.28 1.45
N ALA A 192 33.64 0.87 0.35
CA ALA A 192 32.62 1.62 -0.40
C ALA A 192 31.40 1.97 0.47
N ARG A 193 30.86 3.16 0.25
CA ARG A 193 29.61 3.63 0.87
C ARG A 193 28.47 3.55 -0.13
N LEU A 194 27.26 3.40 0.40
CA LEU A 194 26.02 3.44 -0.39
C LEU A 194 25.05 4.42 0.25
N THR A 195 24.60 5.38 -0.55
CA THR A 195 23.52 6.30 -0.18
C THR A 195 22.25 5.93 -0.95
N LEU A 196 21.17 5.67 -0.22
CA LEU A 196 19.84 5.36 -0.74
C LEU A 196 18.89 6.51 -0.41
N LEU A 197 18.45 7.25 -1.43
CA LEU A 197 17.42 8.28 -1.30
C LEU A 197 16.10 7.73 -1.85
N ILE A 198 15.05 7.78 -1.03
CA ILE A 198 13.70 7.36 -1.43
C ILE A 198 12.82 8.59 -1.57
N PHE A 199 12.17 8.73 -2.73
CA PHE A 199 11.19 9.79 -3.00
C PHE A 199 9.86 9.14 -3.37
N ASP A 200 8.92 9.10 -2.42
CA ASP A 200 7.61 8.50 -2.65
C ASP A 200 6.84 9.28 -3.71
N GLY A 201 6.16 8.56 -4.60
CA GLY A 201 5.30 9.17 -5.61
C GLY A 201 6.01 9.90 -6.76
N ALA A 202 7.35 9.93 -6.76
CA ALA A 202 8.08 10.55 -7.86
C ALA A 202 7.91 9.74 -9.17
N SER A 203 7.69 10.44 -10.30
CA SER A 203 7.36 9.81 -11.58
C SER A 203 8.35 10.19 -12.68
N LEU A 204 8.80 9.19 -13.46
CA LEU A 204 9.60 9.44 -14.66
C LEU A 204 8.83 10.22 -15.73
N ASP A 205 7.50 10.14 -15.74
CA ASP A 205 6.66 10.91 -16.66
C ASP A 205 6.77 12.42 -16.43
N ILE A 206 7.09 12.84 -15.20
CA ILE A 206 7.35 14.25 -14.84
C ILE A 206 8.85 14.57 -14.94
N ILE A 207 9.71 13.67 -14.44
CA ILE A 207 11.16 13.87 -14.40
C ILE A 207 11.75 13.94 -15.82
N SER A 208 11.39 13.01 -16.72
CA SER A 208 12.03 12.95 -18.04
C SER A 208 11.83 14.21 -18.89
N PRO A 209 10.62 14.78 -19.01
CA PRO A 209 10.43 16.07 -19.68
C PRO A 209 11.15 17.22 -18.97
N ALA A 210 11.21 17.20 -17.64
CA ALA A 210 11.88 18.25 -16.88
C ALA A 210 13.41 18.22 -17.07
N VAL A 211 14.00 17.02 -17.13
CA VAL A 211 15.43 16.82 -17.47
C VAL A 211 15.70 17.29 -18.91
N ALA A 212 14.86 16.88 -19.87
CA ALA A 212 15.00 17.32 -21.27
C ALA A 212 14.90 18.84 -21.43
N ALA A 213 14.13 19.50 -20.57
CA ALA A 213 14.02 20.96 -20.51
C ALA A 213 15.14 21.65 -19.69
N GLY A 214 16.10 20.90 -19.14
CA GLY A 214 17.21 21.40 -18.32
C GLY A 214 16.81 21.90 -16.92
N ARG A 215 15.60 21.60 -16.46
CA ARG A 215 15.09 22.04 -15.14
C ARG A 215 15.60 21.21 -13.97
N LEU A 216 16.07 19.99 -14.20
CA LEU A 216 16.60 19.04 -13.21
C LEU A 216 18.04 18.63 -13.58
N PRO A 217 19.04 19.52 -13.43
CA PRO A 217 20.38 19.28 -13.93
C PRO A 217 21.14 18.16 -13.23
N ASN A 218 20.89 17.93 -11.92
CA ASN A 218 21.57 16.90 -11.15
C ASN A 218 21.04 15.51 -11.52
N ILE A 219 19.71 15.36 -11.61
CA ILE A 219 19.06 14.13 -12.11
C ILE A 219 19.46 13.93 -13.59
N GLY A 220 19.53 14.99 -14.39
CA GLY A 220 20.01 14.96 -15.77
C GLY A 220 21.42 14.36 -15.87
N ARG A 221 22.33 14.70 -14.96
CA ARG A 221 23.65 14.08 -14.90
C ARG A 221 23.58 12.56 -14.70
N ILE A 222 22.63 12.07 -13.89
CA ILE A 222 22.43 10.62 -13.71
C ILE A 222 21.86 10.00 -14.98
N PHE A 223 20.96 10.69 -15.69
CA PHE A 223 20.41 10.24 -16.97
C PHE A 223 21.48 10.07 -18.03
N ASP A 224 22.49 10.92 -18.03
CA ASP A 224 23.59 10.90 -19.02
C ASP A 224 24.71 9.93 -18.63
N GLN A 225 25.03 9.79 -17.35
CA GLN A 225 26.26 9.13 -16.88
C GLN A 225 25.99 7.96 -15.93
N GLY A 226 24.74 7.70 -15.55
CA GLY A 226 24.31 6.65 -14.67
C GLY A 226 23.33 5.66 -15.32
N ALA A 227 22.74 4.81 -14.53
CA ALA A 227 21.69 3.89 -14.97
C ALA A 227 20.30 4.40 -14.57
N VAL A 228 19.35 4.35 -15.51
CA VAL A 228 17.95 4.70 -15.30
C VAL A 228 17.09 3.46 -15.54
N GLN A 229 16.45 2.94 -14.53
CA GLN A 229 15.73 1.68 -14.58
C GLN A 229 14.31 1.84 -14.07
N HIS A 230 13.31 1.32 -14.80
CA HIS A 230 11.95 1.20 -14.31
C HIS A 230 11.88 0.16 -13.19
N LEU A 231 11.10 0.46 -12.15
CA LEU A 231 10.95 -0.38 -10.96
C LEU A 231 9.49 -0.83 -10.83
N ALA A 232 9.23 -2.11 -11.11
CA ALA A 232 7.90 -2.70 -10.92
C ALA A 232 7.45 -2.57 -9.48
N THR A 233 6.35 -1.87 -9.26
CA THR A 233 5.74 -1.71 -7.94
C THR A 233 4.73 -2.80 -7.62
N LEU A 234 4.32 -2.87 -6.35
CA LEU A 234 3.24 -3.75 -5.89
C LEU A 234 1.88 -3.13 -6.13
N ARG A 235 0.88 -3.97 -6.39
CA ARG A 235 -0.52 -3.56 -6.57
C ARG A 235 -1.43 -4.40 -5.67
N PRO A 236 -2.36 -3.80 -4.90
CA PRO A 236 -2.59 -2.35 -4.76
C PRO A 236 -1.39 -1.63 -4.15
N THR A 237 -1.12 -0.42 -4.64
CA THR A 237 0.07 0.34 -4.26
C THR A 237 -0.20 1.10 -2.96
N GLN A 238 0.57 0.78 -1.93
CA GLN A 238 0.59 1.47 -0.64
C GLN A 238 2.05 1.57 -0.18
N ALA A 239 2.43 2.68 0.45
CA ALA A 239 3.81 2.96 0.80
C ALA A 239 4.44 1.89 1.71
N GLU A 240 3.76 1.50 2.79
CA GLU A 240 4.29 0.56 3.78
C GLU A 240 4.57 -0.84 3.20
N PRO A 241 3.65 -1.51 2.45
CA PRO A 241 3.94 -2.77 1.79
C PRO A 241 5.08 -2.67 0.78
N VAL A 242 5.11 -1.60 -0.04
CA VAL A 242 6.15 -1.43 -1.07
C VAL A 242 7.51 -1.18 -0.42
N LEU A 243 7.60 -0.26 0.55
CA LEU A 243 8.84 0.06 1.24
C LEU A 243 9.34 -1.08 2.12
N SER A 244 8.43 -1.90 2.69
CA SER A 244 8.80 -3.14 3.38
C SER A 244 9.39 -4.17 2.42
N ALA A 245 8.85 -4.26 1.20
CA ALA A 245 9.41 -5.13 0.17
C ALA A 245 10.80 -4.67 -0.28
N ILE A 246 11.02 -3.35 -0.44
CA ILE A 246 12.34 -2.76 -0.70
C ILE A 246 13.31 -3.07 0.44
N ALA A 247 12.89 -2.90 1.70
CA ALA A 247 13.73 -3.09 2.87
C ALA A 247 14.18 -4.53 3.08
N THR A 248 13.34 -5.51 2.72
CA THR A 248 13.53 -6.92 3.06
C THR A 248 13.89 -7.81 1.87
N GLY A 249 13.71 -7.33 0.63
CA GLY A 249 13.81 -8.16 -0.58
C GLY A 249 12.69 -9.22 -0.66
N ARG A 250 11.60 -9.07 0.12
CA ARG A 250 10.50 -10.03 0.21
C ARG A 250 9.15 -9.40 -0.07
N LEU A 251 8.28 -10.16 -0.70
CA LEU A 251 6.90 -9.76 -0.97
C LEU A 251 6.07 -9.67 0.33
N PRO A 252 4.97 -8.89 0.33
CA PRO A 252 4.10 -8.69 1.49
C PRO A 252 3.60 -9.96 2.19
N MET A 253 3.40 -11.03 1.41
CA MET A 253 2.99 -12.33 1.96
C MET A 253 4.06 -12.94 2.88
N ASN A 254 5.34 -12.65 2.63
CA ASN A 254 6.49 -13.23 3.32
C ASN A 254 7.18 -12.26 4.29
N ASN A 255 6.95 -10.94 4.14
CA ASN A 255 7.45 -9.94 5.10
C ASN A 255 6.42 -9.51 6.15
N GLY A 256 5.13 -9.90 5.99
CA GLY A 256 4.05 -9.65 6.96
C GLY A 256 3.26 -8.36 6.73
N ILE A 257 3.75 -7.42 5.91
CA ILE A 257 3.13 -6.10 5.69
C ILE A 257 2.31 -6.11 4.41
N ARG A 258 0.99 -6.30 4.54
CA ARG A 258 0.07 -6.44 3.40
C ARG A 258 -0.75 -5.17 3.12
N SER A 259 -0.76 -4.23 4.06
CA SER A 259 -1.47 -2.93 3.97
C SER A 259 -0.76 -1.88 4.80
N ALA A 260 -1.12 -0.61 4.62
CA ALA A 260 -0.58 0.50 5.40
C ALA A 260 -0.97 0.44 6.88
N VAL A 261 -2.20 0.00 7.16
CA VAL A 261 -2.76 -0.07 8.51
C VAL A 261 -3.39 -1.42 8.79
N ARG A 262 -3.60 -1.74 10.05
CA ARG A 262 -4.46 -2.84 10.49
C ARG A 262 -5.81 -2.30 10.93
N TYR A 263 -6.84 -3.08 10.71
CA TYR A 263 -8.19 -2.78 11.14
C TYR A 263 -8.58 -3.72 12.27
N ARG A 264 -9.14 -3.16 13.34
CA ARG A 264 -9.65 -3.96 14.46
C ARG A 264 -11.17 -3.93 14.46
N SER A 265 -11.76 -5.12 14.40
CA SER A 265 -13.21 -5.26 14.53
C SER A 265 -13.64 -5.20 16.01
N PRO A 266 -14.92 -4.89 16.33
CA PRO A 266 -15.43 -4.91 17.70
C PRO A 266 -15.23 -6.23 18.42
N GLY A 267 -15.19 -7.36 17.72
CA GLY A 267 -14.88 -8.69 18.26
C GLY A 267 -13.38 -8.95 18.46
N GLY A 268 -12.51 -7.93 18.30
CA GLY A 268 -11.06 -8.06 18.49
C GLY A 268 -10.30 -8.70 17.33
N ALA A 269 -10.98 -9.11 16.25
CA ALA A 269 -10.31 -9.66 15.07
C ALA A 269 -9.45 -8.59 14.39
N SER A 270 -8.21 -8.96 14.07
CA SER A 270 -7.29 -8.13 13.31
C SER A 270 -7.46 -8.40 11.81
N ILE A 271 -7.98 -7.42 11.10
CA ILE A 271 -8.18 -7.45 9.65
C ILE A 271 -7.02 -6.67 9.00
N ARG A 272 -6.32 -7.28 8.06
CA ARG A 272 -5.19 -6.64 7.36
C ARG A 272 -5.60 -6.04 6.03
N LEU A 273 -6.53 -6.67 5.32
CA LEU A 273 -7.01 -6.21 4.02
C LEU A 273 -8.52 -6.00 4.07
N LEU A 274 -8.98 -4.82 3.69
CA LEU A 274 -10.39 -4.55 3.41
C LEU A 274 -10.67 -4.79 1.93
N PRO A 275 -11.85 -5.33 1.58
CA PRO A 275 -12.21 -5.55 0.18
C PRO A 275 -12.33 -4.25 -0.59
N ASP A 276 -11.90 -4.25 -1.86
CA ASP A 276 -12.19 -3.21 -2.83
C ASP A 276 -13.60 -3.33 -3.41
N TYR A 277 -14.06 -2.29 -4.07
CA TYR A 277 -15.33 -2.23 -4.84
C TYR A 277 -16.62 -2.40 -4.02
N CYS A 278 -16.55 -2.38 -2.69
CA CYS A 278 -17.73 -2.52 -1.83
C CYS A 278 -17.79 -1.47 -0.71
N PHE A 279 -17.17 -0.31 -0.91
CA PHE A 279 -17.16 0.80 0.06
C PHE A 279 -16.67 0.39 1.45
N ALA A 280 -15.69 -0.52 1.53
CA ALA A 280 -15.21 -1.05 2.81
C ALA A 280 -14.62 0.03 3.75
N GLN A 281 -14.11 1.13 3.21
CA GLN A 281 -13.67 2.30 3.99
C GLN A 281 -14.82 2.95 4.79
N ALA A 282 -16.05 2.75 4.38
CA ALA A 282 -17.21 3.19 5.17
C ALA A 282 -17.28 2.49 6.54
N LEU A 283 -16.78 1.25 6.64
CA LEU A 283 -16.70 0.54 7.93
C LEU A 283 -15.83 1.27 8.95
N VAL A 284 -14.74 1.87 8.48
CA VAL A 284 -13.85 2.69 9.30
C VAL A 284 -14.49 4.05 9.59
N ARG A 285 -14.98 4.73 8.56
CA ARG A 285 -15.59 6.06 8.68
C ARG A 285 -16.78 6.09 9.65
N PHE A 286 -17.59 5.04 9.70
CA PHE A 286 -18.73 4.92 10.60
C PHE A 286 -18.39 4.22 11.94
N GLY A 287 -17.11 3.97 12.23
CA GLY A 287 -16.65 3.43 13.50
C GLY A 287 -16.93 1.93 13.72
N PHE A 288 -17.30 1.19 12.67
CA PHE A 288 -17.43 -0.27 12.76
C PHE A 288 -16.08 -0.96 12.90
N PHE A 289 -15.03 -0.40 12.29
CA PHE A 289 -13.64 -0.83 12.45
C PHE A 289 -12.79 0.36 12.89
N THR A 290 -11.76 0.09 13.69
CA THR A 290 -10.76 1.08 14.09
C THR A 290 -9.44 0.80 13.38
N GLU A 291 -8.82 1.85 12.84
CA GLU A 291 -7.49 1.77 12.26
C GLU A 291 -6.42 1.74 13.35
N GLN A 292 -5.42 0.91 13.14
CA GLN A 292 -4.23 0.82 13.97
C GLN A 292 -3.00 0.88 13.06
N ALA A 293 -2.11 1.82 13.33
CA ALA A 293 -0.83 1.89 12.64
C ALA A 293 -0.06 0.59 12.82
N GLN A 294 0.64 0.17 11.80
CA GLN A 294 1.61 -0.92 11.91
C GLN A 294 2.90 -0.41 12.54
N THR A 295 3.65 -1.31 13.15
CA THR A 295 4.87 -1.01 13.88
C THR A 295 6.02 -1.88 13.40
N ALA A 296 7.24 -1.62 13.88
CA ALA A 296 8.41 -2.46 13.61
C ALA A 296 8.16 -3.95 13.96
N ALA A 297 7.34 -4.24 14.98
CA ALA A 297 7.01 -5.61 15.41
C ALA A 297 6.12 -6.37 14.42
N ASP A 298 5.49 -5.70 13.47
CA ASP A 298 4.63 -6.34 12.45
C ASP A 298 5.43 -6.90 11.27
N LEU A 299 6.67 -6.43 11.11
CA LEU A 299 7.59 -6.92 10.08
C LEU A 299 8.15 -8.28 10.50
N THR A 300 7.88 -9.31 9.70
CA THR A 300 8.30 -10.69 9.99
C THR A 300 9.60 -11.10 9.29
N ALA A 301 10.16 -10.21 8.48
CA ALA A 301 11.43 -10.41 7.78
C ALA A 301 12.43 -9.34 8.21
N ARG A 302 13.71 -9.69 8.28
CA ARG A 302 14.78 -8.76 8.67
C ARG A 302 15.00 -7.71 7.58
N PRO A 303 14.94 -6.43 7.88
CA PRO A 303 15.29 -5.39 6.92
C PRO A 303 16.81 -5.32 6.69
N MET A 304 17.21 -4.84 5.50
CA MET A 304 18.61 -4.81 5.06
C MET A 304 19.55 -4.11 6.03
N TRP A 305 19.12 -3.04 6.70
CA TRP A 305 19.98 -2.31 7.67
C TRP A 305 20.26 -3.11 8.93
N VAL A 306 19.36 -4.00 9.36
CA VAL A 306 19.61 -4.93 10.46
C VAL A 306 20.59 -6.00 10.00
N ILE A 307 20.40 -6.56 8.80
CA ILE A 307 21.32 -7.54 8.20
C ILE A 307 22.74 -6.94 8.10
N LEU A 308 22.86 -5.74 7.56
CA LEU A 308 24.13 -5.04 7.41
C LEU A 308 24.79 -4.75 8.76
N GLY A 309 24.00 -4.27 9.73
CA GLY A 309 24.48 -3.95 11.07
C GLY A 309 25.04 -5.16 11.80
N ASP A 310 24.40 -6.33 11.71
CA ASP A 310 24.86 -7.58 12.32
C ASP A 310 26.20 -8.06 11.73
N HIS A 311 26.55 -7.62 10.53
CA HIS A 311 27.81 -7.94 9.84
C HIS A 311 28.79 -6.76 9.85
N ASN A 312 28.73 -5.94 10.89
CA ASN A 312 29.65 -4.83 11.15
C ASN A 312 29.69 -3.73 10.08
N VAL A 313 28.63 -3.60 9.27
CA VAL A 313 28.45 -2.44 8.38
C VAL A 313 27.80 -1.32 9.18
N GLY A 314 28.42 -0.15 9.25
CA GLY A 314 27.82 1.05 9.86
C GLY A 314 26.62 1.53 9.04
N VAL A 315 25.46 1.66 9.68
CA VAL A 315 24.22 2.04 9.02
C VAL A 315 23.62 3.32 9.58
N GLY A 316 22.98 4.11 8.70
CA GLY A 316 22.15 5.25 9.06
C GLY A 316 20.79 5.12 8.37
N VAL A 317 19.70 5.19 9.13
CA VAL A 317 18.33 5.09 8.60
C VAL A 317 17.51 6.27 9.11
N ILE A 318 16.86 7.00 8.19
CA ILE A 318 16.07 8.18 8.51
C ILE A 318 14.70 8.08 7.87
N GLY A 319 13.65 8.10 8.70
CA GLY A 319 12.25 8.23 8.26
C GLY A 319 11.69 7.03 7.50
N TRP A 320 12.29 5.84 7.63
CA TRP A 320 11.78 4.65 6.97
C TRP A 320 10.52 4.13 7.68
N PRO A 321 9.44 3.75 6.94
CA PRO A 321 8.21 3.25 7.56
C PRO A 321 8.46 1.99 8.39
N LEU A 322 7.65 1.80 9.43
CA LEU A 322 7.74 0.65 10.33
C LEU A 322 9.07 0.57 11.08
N THR A 323 9.66 1.69 11.39
CA THR A 323 10.86 1.78 12.24
C THR A 323 10.56 2.30 13.64
N ASN A 324 9.28 2.48 13.99
CA ASN A 324 8.85 2.83 15.34
C ASN A 324 8.27 1.58 16.07
N PRO A 325 8.74 1.25 17.30
CA PRO A 325 9.89 1.88 17.99
C PRO A 325 11.21 1.61 17.26
N ALA A 326 12.16 2.54 17.43
CA ALA A 326 13.49 2.44 16.85
C ALA A 326 14.22 1.22 17.42
N THR A 327 14.69 0.34 16.53
CA THR A 327 15.41 -0.88 16.90
C THR A 327 16.91 -0.68 16.89
N ALA A 328 17.64 -1.52 17.66
CA ALA A 328 19.09 -1.50 17.68
C ALA A 328 19.69 -1.80 16.30
N VAL A 329 20.66 -0.97 15.89
CA VAL A 329 21.44 -1.14 14.66
C VAL A 329 22.90 -0.80 14.92
N ASN A 330 23.79 -1.24 14.05
CA ASN A 330 25.19 -0.80 14.12
C ASN A 330 25.32 0.61 13.47
N GLY A 331 25.03 1.65 14.23
CA GLY A 331 25.01 3.03 13.75
C GLY A 331 23.85 3.80 14.32
N PHE A 332 23.00 4.40 13.47
CA PHE A 332 21.85 5.17 13.94
C PHE A 332 20.56 4.88 13.13
N LEU A 333 19.43 5.05 13.82
CA LEU A 333 18.10 4.96 13.23
C LEU A 333 17.23 6.06 13.83
N VAL A 334 16.63 6.91 12.97
CA VAL A 334 15.56 7.83 13.35
C VAL A 334 14.27 7.35 12.70
N SER A 335 13.29 7.06 13.52
CA SER A 335 12.03 6.44 13.07
C SER A 335 11.17 7.38 12.22
N ASP A 336 10.28 6.78 11.46
CA ASP A 336 9.28 7.46 10.64
C ASP A 336 8.29 8.32 11.44
N ARG A 337 8.19 8.16 12.76
CA ARG A 337 7.32 8.98 13.62
C ARG A 337 7.99 10.21 14.21
N PHE A 338 9.32 10.27 14.21
CA PHE A 338 10.07 11.34 14.86
C PHE A 338 9.64 12.76 14.41
N HIS A 339 9.44 12.95 13.11
CA HIS A 339 9.07 14.26 12.53
C HIS A 339 7.66 14.74 12.91
N ALA A 340 6.78 13.83 13.34
CA ALA A 340 5.39 14.12 13.73
C ALA A 340 5.21 14.26 15.24
N MET A 341 6.23 14.00 16.04
CA MET A 341 6.15 14.10 17.50
C MET A 341 6.19 15.56 17.95
N SER A 342 5.27 15.93 18.82
CA SER A 342 5.30 17.20 19.54
C SER A 342 6.44 17.22 20.56
N GLU A 343 6.85 18.40 21.03
CA GLU A 343 7.90 18.53 22.06
C GLU A 343 7.56 17.73 23.33
N ALA A 344 6.30 17.71 23.74
CA ALA A 344 5.84 16.93 24.91
C ALA A 344 5.96 15.41 24.67
N GLU A 345 5.67 14.92 23.46
CA GLU A 345 5.87 13.52 23.09
C GLU A 345 7.35 13.16 22.97
N LEU A 346 8.17 14.07 22.45
CA LEU A 346 9.63 13.89 22.40
C LEU A 346 10.23 13.80 23.82
N ASP A 347 9.67 14.52 24.79
CA ASP A 347 10.12 14.43 26.19
C ASP A 347 9.73 13.11 26.86
N LEU A 348 8.56 12.57 26.52
CA LEU A 348 8.04 11.35 27.14
C LEU A 348 8.57 10.08 26.42
N ASP A 349 8.47 10.07 25.11
CA ASP A 349 8.67 8.85 24.29
C ASP A 349 9.73 9.02 23.21
N GLY A 350 10.42 10.17 23.12
CA GLY A 350 11.41 10.44 22.08
C GLY A 350 12.54 9.41 22.01
N ALA A 351 12.88 8.80 23.15
CA ALA A 351 13.84 7.70 23.22
C ALA A 351 13.41 6.45 22.42
N THR A 352 12.12 6.28 22.15
CA THR A 352 11.62 5.18 21.31
C THR A 352 11.68 5.50 19.82
N ALA A 353 11.85 6.74 19.45
CA ALA A 353 11.89 7.21 18.08
C ALA A 353 13.32 7.30 17.50
N VAL A 354 14.34 7.16 18.32
CA VAL A 354 15.75 7.32 17.92
C VAL A 354 16.62 6.20 18.53
N TYR A 355 17.52 5.65 17.74
CA TYR A 355 18.54 4.72 18.23
C TYR A 355 19.94 5.16 17.72
N PRO A 356 21.00 5.10 18.56
CA PRO A 356 20.91 4.92 20.01
C PRO A 356 20.19 6.08 20.70
N THR A 357 19.67 5.87 21.90
CA THR A 357 18.79 6.83 22.59
C THR A 357 19.48 8.15 22.99
N ASP A 358 20.79 8.12 23.15
CA ASP A 358 21.62 9.31 23.41
C ASP A 358 21.68 10.29 22.22
N LEU A 359 21.34 9.83 21.02
CA LEU A 359 21.20 10.69 19.83
C LEU A 359 19.99 11.63 19.88
N LEU A 360 19.04 11.45 20.78
CA LEU A 360 17.83 12.26 20.83
C LEU A 360 18.16 13.76 20.98
N ALA A 361 19.12 14.09 21.83
CA ALA A 361 19.53 15.49 22.03
C ALA A 361 20.15 16.10 20.75
N GLU A 362 20.98 15.33 20.04
CA GLU A 362 21.59 15.74 18.76
C GLU A 362 20.54 15.86 17.66
N ALA A 363 19.59 14.91 17.60
CA ALA A 363 18.47 14.96 16.66
C ALA A 363 17.60 16.22 16.88
N ARG A 364 17.28 16.56 18.13
CA ARG A 364 16.58 17.81 18.45
C ARG A 364 17.39 19.05 18.07
N ALA A 365 18.70 19.07 18.37
CA ALA A 365 19.56 20.17 17.98
C ALA A 365 19.62 20.35 16.46
N ALA A 366 19.60 19.27 15.69
CA ALA A 366 19.54 19.33 14.23
C ALA A 366 18.31 20.06 13.71
N LEU A 367 17.15 19.95 14.39
CA LEU A 367 15.90 20.62 13.98
C LEU A 367 15.98 22.15 14.15
N ALA A 368 16.88 22.66 14.99
CA ALA A 368 17.11 24.10 15.14
C ALA A 368 17.89 24.71 13.97
N VAL A 369 18.56 23.86 13.16
CA VAL A 369 19.34 24.33 12.00
C VAL A 369 18.37 24.49 10.82
N PRO A 370 18.29 25.68 10.17
CA PRO A 370 17.41 25.86 9.03
C PRO A 370 17.70 24.86 7.89
N ALA A 371 16.66 24.24 7.37
CA ALA A 371 16.78 23.44 6.14
C ALA A 371 16.98 24.37 4.94
N VAL A 372 17.94 24.07 4.09
CA VAL A 372 18.19 24.83 2.86
C VAL A 372 18.40 23.84 1.70
N PRO A 373 17.52 23.81 0.71
CA PRO A 373 16.22 24.51 0.64
C PRO A 373 15.20 23.98 1.67
N ASP A 374 14.26 24.83 2.08
CA ASP A 374 13.17 24.43 2.99
C ASP A 374 11.91 24.06 2.17
N PRO A 375 11.52 22.79 2.12
CA PRO A 375 10.36 22.35 1.35
C PRO A 375 9.03 22.90 1.89
N VAL A 376 8.95 23.19 3.20
CA VAL A 376 7.74 23.78 3.81
C VAL A 376 7.59 25.25 3.38
N ALA A 377 8.67 26.01 3.41
CA ALA A 377 8.67 27.39 2.94
C ALA A 377 8.35 27.48 1.44
N LEU A 378 8.87 26.56 0.64
CA LEU A 378 8.61 26.47 -0.79
C LEU A 378 7.10 26.31 -1.08
N VAL A 379 6.42 25.36 -0.46
CA VAL A 379 4.98 25.13 -0.65
C VAL A 379 4.16 26.31 -0.10
N SER A 380 4.57 26.87 1.05
CA SER A 380 3.84 28.00 1.69
C SER A 380 3.93 29.29 0.91
N THR A 381 5.10 29.62 0.33
CA THR A 381 5.30 30.87 -0.45
C THR A 381 4.46 30.91 -1.72
N MET A 382 4.05 29.76 -2.25
CA MET A 382 3.16 29.66 -3.41
C MET A 382 1.67 29.82 -3.05
N GLY A 383 1.34 30.13 -1.79
CA GLY A 383 -0.02 30.25 -1.29
C GLY A 383 -0.76 28.90 -1.28
N ALA A 384 0.00 27.84 -1.40
CA ALA A 384 -0.49 26.49 -1.36
C ALA A 384 -0.74 26.08 0.11
N GLN A 385 -1.74 26.72 0.74
CA GLN A 385 -2.26 26.15 1.97
C GLN A 385 -3.05 24.89 1.58
N PRO A 386 -2.70 23.70 2.08
CA PRO A 386 -3.53 22.53 1.89
C PRO A 386 -4.90 22.85 2.47
N PRO A 387 -6.00 22.72 1.70
CA PRO A 387 -7.34 22.94 2.21
C PRO A 387 -7.58 21.97 3.37
N VAL A 388 -7.98 22.50 4.50
CA VAL A 388 -8.27 21.80 5.76
C VAL A 388 -9.54 20.97 5.59
N ASN A 389 -9.51 19.82 4.93
CA ASN A 389 -10.62 18.84 4.94
C ASN A 389 -10.20 17.43 4.49
N ASP A 390 -10.22 16.54 5.41
CA ASP A 390 -10.71 15.15 5.42
C ASP A 390 -10.11 14.07 4.52
N TYR A 391 -8.81 14.04 4.26
CA TYR A 391 -8.07 12.78 4.05
C TYR A 391 -6.62 12.97 4.47
N ASP A 392 -5.90 11.89 4.81
CA ASP A 392 -4.59 11.92 5.49
C ASP A 392 -3.55 12.89 4.91
N VAL A 393 -3.56 13.10 3.61
CA VAL A 393 -2.66 14.03 2.91
C VAL A 393 -3.01 15.50 3.18
N ARG A 394 -4.24 15.81 3.63
CA ARG A 394 -4.73 17.17 3.83
C ARG A 394 -4.74 17.63 5.27
N ARG A 395 -4.90 16.70 6.20
CA ARG A 395 -4.84 16.97 7.63
C ARG A 395 -3.44 17.17 8.12
N ASP A 396 -2.48 16.67 7.35
CA ASP A 396 -1.13 16.52 7.84
C ASP A 396 -0.14 17.19 6.87
N PRO A 397 0.34 18.39 7.19
CA PRO A 397 1.52 18.94 6.53
C PRO A 397 2.76 18.06 6.80
N THR A 398 2.62 16.99 7.58
CA THR A 398 3.66 16.10 8.04
C THR A 398 4.52 15.55 6.92
N PRO A 399 4.04 15.10 5.72
CA PRO A 399 4.95 14.61 4.69
C PRO A 399 5.95 15.66 4.17
N VAL A 400 5.53 16.92 4.01
CA VAL A 400 6.42 18.01 3.62
C VAL A 400 7.31 18.44 4.80
N VAL A 401 6.77 18.41 6.03
CA VAL A 401 7.55 18.62 7.26
C VAL A 401 8.54 17.48 7.46
N ALA A 402 8.15 16.23 7.16
CA ALA A 402 9.06 15.10 7.19
C ALA A 402 10.27 15.32 6.29
N ASP A 403 10.08 15.78 5.06
CA ASP A 403 11.19 16.07 4.14
C ASP A 403 12.17 17.09 4.71
N ARG A 404 11.65 18.15 5.35
CA ARG A 404 12.49 19.14 6.04
C ARG A 404 13.29 18.52 7.18
N VAL A 405 12.61 17.78 8.06
CA VAL A 405 13.22 17.12 9.23
C VAL A 405 14.25 16.08 8.79
N HIS A 406 13.91 15.24 7.81
CA HIS A 406 14.81 14.20 7.31
C HIS A 406 16.05 14.80 6.65
N LEU A 407 15.91 15.93 5.92
CA LEU A 407 17.04 16.66 5.38
C LEU A 407 17.95 17.22 6.49
N GLN A 408 17.38 17.81 7.53
CA GLN A 408 18.15 18.35 8.66
C GLN A 408 18.93 17.24 9.38
N LEU A 409 18.28 16.12 9.65
CA LEU A 409 18.90 14.94 10.27
C LEU A 409 19.98 14.31 9.37
N MET A 410 19.72 14.19 8.07
CA MET A 410 20.69 13.67 7.12
C MET A 410 21.95 14.54 7.09
N ASN A 411 21.80 15.86 7.02
CA ASN A 411 22.94 16.80 7.02
C ASN A 411 23.75 16.72 8.32
N ALA A 412 23.09 16.57 9.48
CA ALA A 412 23.76 16.48 10.77
C ALA A 412 24.51 15.14 10.94
N PHE A 413 23.86 14.02 10.61
CA PHE A 413 24.37 12.69 10.96
C PHE A 413 25.28 12.08 9.89
N GLU A 414 25.08 12.40 8.60
CA GLU A 414 25.97 11.93 7.54
C GLU A 414 27.41 12.39 7.77
N ALA A 415 27.59 13.69 8.04
CA ALA A 415 28.92 14.27 8.27
C ALA A 415 29.57 13.81 9.59
N ALA A 416 28.75 13.67 10.66
CA ALA A 416 29.27 13.35 12.00
C ALA A 416 29.59 11.85 12.16
N ARG A 417 28.90 10.96 11.45
CA ARG A 417 28.95 9.49 11.68
C ARG A 417 29.39 8.68 10.47
N ALA A 418 29.40 9.27 9.28
CA ALA A 418 29.85 8.68 8.01
C ALA A 418 29.46 7.19 7.83
N PRO A 419 28.17 6.82 7.91
CA PRO A 419 27.76 5.43 7.79
C PRO A 419 28.12 4.87 6.41
N ARG A 420 28.43 3.58 6.34
CA ARG A 420 28.68 2.91 5.05
C ARG A 420 27.41 2.69 4.26
N PHE A 421 26.28 2.56 4.92
CA PHE A 421 24.95 2.51 4.33
C PHE A 421 24.09 3.62 4.94
N LEU A 422 23.67 4.57 4.13
CA LEU A 422 22.72 5.62 4.52
C LEU A 422 21.44 5.47 3.72
N ALA A 423 20.29 5.36 4.40
CA ALA A 423 18.97 5.38 3.79
C ALA A 423 18.14 6.53 4.36
N ALA A 424 17.65 7.41 3.49
CA ALA A 424 16.77 8.51 3.85
C ALA A 424 15.54 8.54 2.96
N ARG A 425 14.34 8.66 3.56
CA ARG A 425 13.05 8.72 2.84
C ARG A 425 12.51 10.14 2.85
N PHE A 426 11.95 10.55 1.72
CA PHE A 426 11.32 11.86 1.48
C PHE A 426 9.91 11.65 0.91
N PRO A 427 8.86 11.65 1.75
CA PRO A 427 7.49 11.37 1.32
C PRO A 427 6.76 12.58 0.71
N GLY A 428 7.37 13.78 0.71
CA GLY A 428 6.69 15.02 0.35
C GLY A 428 6.27 15.11 -1.12
N VAL A 429 6.99 14.46 -2.07
CA VAL A 429 6.60 14.43 -3.49
C VAL A 429 5.23 13.78 -3.66
N ASP A 430 4.95 12.71 -2.94
CA ASP A 430 3.68 12.01 -2.96
C ASP A 430 2.54 12.92 -2.49
N ALA A 431 2.74 13.58 -1.34
CA ALA A 431 1.77 14.51 -0.77
C ALA A 431 1.45 15.69 -1.71
N VAL A 432 2.51 16.29 -2.29
CA VAL A 432 2.36 17.41 -3.23
C VAL A 432 1.70 16.94 -4.53
N GLY A 433 2.06 15.77 -5.03
CA GLY A 433 1.47 15.17 -6.22
C GLY A 433 -0.03 14.89 -6.06
N HIS A 434 -0.45 14.34 -4.94
CA HIS A 434 -1.87 14.12 -4.65
C HIS A 434 -2.70 15.40 -4.76
N LEU A 435 -2.16 16.55 -4.35
CA LEU A 435 -2.89 17.82 -4.29
C LEU A 435 -2.73 18.66 -5.57
N PHE A 436 -1.53 18.69 -6.14
CA PHE A 436 -1.17 19.70 -7.15
C PHE A 436 -1.00 19.16 -8.57
N LEU A 437 -1.14 17.84 -8.81
CA LEU A 437 -0.98 17.25 -10.13
C LEU A 437 -1.93 17.88 -11.16
N ARG A 438 -3.18 18.21 -10.77
CA ARG A 438 -4.16 18.86 -11.66
C ARG A 438 -3.71 20.21 -12.20
N TYR A 439 -2.91 20.94 -11.44
CA TYR A 439 -2.42 22.27 -11.83
C TYR A 439 -1.17 22.18 -12.70
N ALA A 440 -0.39 21.10 -12.53
CA ALA A 440 0.78 20.82 -13.37
C ALA A 440 0.39 20.22 -14.74
N ASP A 441 -0.70 19.41 -14.78
CA ASP A 441 -1.26 18.86 -16.02
C ASP A 441 -2.75 19.20 -16.16
N PRO A 442 -3.09 20.48 -16.41
CA PRO A 442 -4.48 20.91 -16.52
C PRO A 442 -5.23 20.27 -17.69
N ALA A 443 -4.52 19.76 -18.70
CA ALA A 443 -5.14 19.11 -19.86
C ALA A 443 -5.81 17.78 -19.48
N ALA A 444 -5.24 17.03 -18.54
CA ALA A 444 -5.83 15.79 -18.04
C ALA A 444 -7.13 16.02 -17.23
N PHE A 445 -7.38 17.26 -16.77
CA PHE A 445 -8.49 17.55 -15.87
C PHE A 445 -9.61 18.39 -16.51
N GLY A 446 -9.29 19.35 -17.35
CA GLY A 446 -10.24 20.14 -18.13
C GLY A 446 -11.07 21.17 -17.33
N ASP A 447 -10.92 21.24 -16.01
CA ASP A 447 -11.69 22.09 -15.10
C ASP A 447 -10.81 23.06 -14.27
N VAL A 448 -9.55 23.24 -14.66
CA VAL A 448 -8.59 24.13 -14.00
C VAL A 448 -8.66 25.53 -14.62
N SER A 449 -8.97 26.53 -13.81
CA SER A 449 -8.99 27.92 -14.26
C SER A 449 -7.58 28.47 -14.50
N GLU A 450 -7.47 29.48 -15.38
CA GLU A 450 -6.19 30.13 -15.65
C GLU A 450 -5.61 30.86 -14.41
N ALA A 451 -6.47 31.28 -13.49
CA ALA A 451 -6.06 31.85 -12.21
C ALA A 451 -5.39 30.81 -11.30
N GLU A 452 -6.01 29.65 -11.15
CA GLU A 452 -5.45 28.52 -10.37
C GLU A 452 -4.15 28.00 -11.01
N ARG A 453 -4.10 27.88 -12.33
CA ARG A 453 -2.90 27.48 -13.04
C ARG A 453 -1.73 28.45 -12.79
N ARG A 454 -1.98 29.75 -12.83
CA ARG A 454 -0.95 30.75 -12.52
C ARG A 454 -0.49 30.68 -11.07
N GLN A 455 -1.40 30.40 -10.14
CA GLN A 455 -1.10 30.34 -8.71
C GLN A 455 -0.38 29.03 -8.34
N PHE A 456 -0.87 27.87 -8.80
CA PHE A 456 -0.45 26.57 -8.30
C PHE A 456 0.31 25.72 -9.33
N GLY A 457 0.33 26.11 -10.60
CA GLY A 457 0.89 25.28 -11.68
C GLY A 457 2.37 24.98 -11.56
N ARG A 458 3.12 25.77 -10.76
CA ARG A 458 4.55 25.58 -10.53
C ARG A 458 4.89 24.82 -9.26
N VAL A 459 3.94 24.57 -8.37
CA VAL A 459 4.21 23.95 -7.06
C VAL A 459 4.90 22.61 -7.22
N LEU A 460 4.40 21.75 -8.10
CA LEU A 460 4.97 20.44 -8.33
C LEU A 460 6.36 20.53 -8.99
N ASP A 461 6.55 21.39 -9.98
CA ASP A 461 7.84 21.62 -10.63
C ASP A 461 8.92 22.10 -9.65
N GLU A 462 8.58 23.04 -8.78
CA GLU A 462 9.49 23.56 -7.77
C GLU A 462 9.83 22.49 -6.71
N TYR A 463 8.85 21.62 -6.39
CA TYR A 463 9.12 20.50 -5.48
C TYR A 463 10.08 19.48 -6.12
N TYR A 464 9.95 19.18 -7.41
CA TYR A 464 10.95 18.37 -8.12
C TYR A 464 12.32 19.05 -8.19
N SER A 465 12.38 20.38 -8.25
CA SER A 465 13.66 21.14 -8.15
C SER A 465 14.30 20.99 -6.77
N PHE A 466 13.48 20.92 -5.70
CA PHE A 466 13.95 20.57 -4.37
C PHE A 466 14.57 19.15 -4.36
N VAL A 467 13.88 18.15 -4.93
CA VAL A 467 14.39 16.77 -5.07
C VAL A 467 15.71 16.76 -5.83
N ASP A 468 15.82 17.48 -6.95
CA ASP A 468 17.05 17.60 -7.74
C ASP A 468 18.21 18.17 -6.93
N THR A 469 17.93 19.14 -6.05
CA THR A 469 18.93 19.70 -5.14
C THR A 469 19.43 18.67 -4.13
N LEU A 470 18.56 17.81 -3.59
CA LEU A 470 18.96 16.72 -2.69
C LEU A 470 19.85 15.71 -3.40
N VAL A 471 19.47 15.32 -4.62
CA VAL A 471 20.29 14.45 -5.48
C VAL A 471 21.64 15.10 -5.76
N GLY A 472 21.68 16.40 -6.07
CA GLY A 472 22.91 17.16 -6.28
C GLY A 472 23.87 17.13 -5.09
N ARG A 473 23.35 17.23 -3.88
CA ARG A 473 24.16 17.11 -2.65
C ARG A 473 24.75 15.72 -2.49
N ALA A 474 23.94 14.69 -2.68
CA ALA A 474 24.42 13.30 -2.61
C ALA A 474 25.50 13.03 -3.68
N LEU A 475 25.34 13.57 -4.89
CA LEU A 475 26.36 13.48 -5.94
C LEU A 475 27.65 14.21 -5.58
N ALA A 476 27.58 15.30 -4.82
CA ALA A 476 28.75 16.08 -4.41
C ALA A 476 29.59 15.41 -3.31
N THR A 477 28.96 14.56 -2.48
CA THR A 477 29.64 13.82 -1.39
C THR A 477 30.10 12.43 -1.80
N LEU A 478 29.80 11.99 -3.03
CA LEU A 478 30.08 10.65 -3.52
C LEU A 478 31.58 10.45 -3.77
N GLY A 479 32.17 9.49 -3.08
CA GLY A 479 33.54 9.05 -3.31
C GLY A 479 33.68 8.17 -4.58
N PRO A 480 34.91 7.84 -4.99
CA PRO A 480 35.14 7.10 -6.23
C PRO A 480 34.54 5.68 -6.22
N ASP A 481 34.53 5.02 -5.06
CA ASP A 481 34.01 3.65 -4.93
C ASP A 481 32.56 3.60 -4.44
N ASP A 482 31.95 4.75 -4.20
CA ASP A 482 30.62 4.86 -3.61
C ASP A 482 29.50 4.68 -4.66
N LEU A 483 28.31 4.31 -4.18
CA LEU A 483 27.10 4.17 -4.98
C LEU A 483 25.99 5.06 -4.44
N LEU A 484 25.37 5.84 -5.31
CA LEU A 484 24.12 6.53 -5.06
C LEU A 484 22.99 5.77 -5.76
N LEU A 485 21.96 5.43 -4.99
CA LEU A 485 20.67 4.95 -5.49
C LEU A 485 19.59 5.98 -5.14
N VAL A 486 18.92 6.50 -6.16
CA VAL A 486 17.72 7.33 -6.01
C VAL A 486 16.54 6.48 -6.47
N VAL A 487 15.63 6.21 -5.57
CA VAL A 487 14.52 5.27 -5.80
C VAL A 487 13.19 5.96 -5.58
N SER A 488 12.29 5.83 -6.55
CA SER A 488 10.87 6.01 -6.30
C SER A 488 10.21 4.64 -6.25
N PRO A 489 9.51 4.31 -5.16
CA PRO A 489 8.87 3.00 -5.02
C PRO A 489 7.66 2.83 -5.95
N PHE A 490 7.04 3.92 -6.38
CA PHE A 490 5.87 4.00 -7.27
C PHE A 490 5.76 5.40 -7.85
N GLY A 491 5.18 5.51 -9.04
CA GLY A 491 4.86 6.79 -9.65
C GLY A 491 3.48 7.31 -9.25
N MET A 492 3.03 8.38 -9.90
CA MET A 492 1.72 8.99 -9.69
C MET A 492 1.01 9.20 -11.03
N GLU A 493 -0.31 9.05 -11.04
CA GLU A 493 -1.17 9.26 -12.19
C GLU A 493 -2.37 10.16 -11.85
N PRO A 494 -2.98 10.84 -12.83
CA PRO A 494 -4.21 11.58 -12.63
C PRO A 494 -5.37 10.67 -12.19
N LEU A 495 -6.23 11.17 -11.31
CA LEU A 495 -7.48 10.50 -10.96
C LEU A 495 -8.36 10.26 -12.21
N THR A 496 -8.86 9.03 -12.37
CA THR A 496 -9.84 8.74 -13.42
C THR A 496 -11.13 9.55 -13.21
N PRO A 497 -11.90 9.89 -14.27
CA PRO A 497 -13.15 10.65 -14.14
C PRO A 497 -14.15 10.02 -13.16
N ALA A 498 -14.29 8.70 -13.18
CA ALA A 498 -15.19 7.98 -12.27
C ALA A 498 -14.76 8.11 -10.80
N LYS A 499 -13.44 8.01 -10.53
CA LYS A 499 -12.90 8.17 -9.19
C LYS A 499 -13.00 9.62 -8.71
N ARG A 500 -12.82 10.59 -9.61
CA ARG A 500 -12.99 12.02 -9.33
C ARG A 500 -14.43 12.33 -8.86
N VAL A 501 -15.44 11.76 -9.54
CA VAL A 501 -16.85 11.90 -9.11
C VAL A 501 -17.06 11.26 -7.73
N LEU A 502 -16.47 10.09 -7.46
CA LEU A 502 -16.56 9.45 -6.16
C LEU A 502 -15.91 10.32 -5.06
N GLU A 503 -14.71 10.83 -5.29
CA GLU A 503 -14.01 11.72 -4.35
C GLU A 503 -14.79 13.02 -4.08
N MET A 504 -15.46 13.57 -5.11
CA MET A 504 -16.36 14.72 -4.92
C MET A 504 -17.55 14.40 -4.01
N ILE A 505 -18.12 13.20 -4.12
CA ILE A 505 -19.25 12.74 -3.28
C ILE A 505 -18.78 12.51 -1.84
N VAL A 506 -17.59 11.96 -1.66
CA VAL A 506 -17.00 11.68 -0.35
C VAL A 506 -16.45 12.94 0.34
N GLY A 507 -16.36 14.08 -0.37
CA GLY A 507 -15.90 15.35 0.17
C GLY A 507 -14.43 15.69 -0.11
N ASN A 508 -13.72 14.88 -0.90
CA ASN A 508 -12.29 15.01 -1.19
C ASN A 508 -11.99 15.69 -2.53
N ARG A 509 -12.62 16.83 -2.80
CA ARG A 509 -12.56 17.54 -4.10
C ARG A 509 -11.16 17.98 -4.55
N ALA A 510 -10.18 18.11 -3.66
CA ALA A 510 -8.86 18.62 -4.00
C ALA A 510 -7.86 17.52 -4.36
N ILE A 511 -8.15 16.24 -4.11
CA ILE A 511 -7.28 15.16 -4.55
C ILE A 511 -7.32 15.08 -6.08
N SER A 512 -6.14 15.10 -6.68
CA SER A 512 -5.96 15.10 -8.13
C SER A 512 -5.06 13.95 -8.61
N GLY A 513 -4.01 13.62 -7.86
CA GLY A 513 -3.14 12.49 -8.11
C GLY A 513 -3.54 11.23 -7.34
N THR A 514 -3.17 10.06 -7.86
CA THR A 514 -3.32 8.76 -7.19
C THR A 514 -2.16 7.85 -7.56
N HIS A 515 -1.82 6.93 -6.65
CA HIS A 515 -0.85 5.86 -6.91
C HIS A 515 -1.47 4.46 -6.83
N GLU A 516 -2.78 4.30 -6.67
CA GLU A 516 -3.43 2.98 -6.51
C GLU A 516 -3.16 2.01 -7.66
N ARG A 517 -3.12 2.52 -8.89
CA ARG A 517 -2.74 1.78 -10.10
C ARG A 517 -1.56 2.45 -10.79
N ALA A 518 -0.77 3.15 -10.02
CA ALA A 518 0.28 4.04 -10.47
C ALA A 518 1.20 3.41 -11.51
N PRO A 519 1.84 4.25 -12.32
CA PRO A 519 3.00 3.85 -13.08
C PRO A 519 4.04 3.20 -12.17
N ASP A 520 4.90 2.39 -12.77
CA ASP A 520 6.05 1.86 -12.06
C ASP A 520 6.88 2.98 -11.43
N GLY A 521 7.54 2.65 -10.33
CA GLY A 521 8.60 3.47 -9.80
C GLY A 521 9.86 3.43 -10.68
N PHE A 522 10.95 3.93 -10.14
CA PHE A 522 12.25 3.90 -10.83
C PHE A 522 13.42 3.75 -9.86
N VAL A 523 14.55 3.35 -10.41
CA VAL A 523 15.87 3.42 -9.78
C VAL A 523 16.77 4.25 -10.67
N LEU A 524 17.41 5.27 -10.12
CA LEU A 524 18.55 5.95 -10.71
C LEU A 524 19.79 5.50 -9.94
N ALA A 525 20.76 4.92 -10.63
CA ALA A 525 22.01 4.50 -10.01
C ALA A 525 23.19 5.34 -10.57
N PHE A 526 24.05 5.80 -9.68
CA PHE A 526 25.23 6.58 -10.06
C PHE A 526 26.45 6.22 -9.20
N GLY A 527 27.58 6.04 -9.85
CA GLY A 527 28.87 5.71 -9.22
C GLY A 527 29.83 5.12 -10.26
N GLN A 528 31.10 5.01 -9.89
CA GLN A 528 32.12 4.52 -10.83
C GLN A 528 31.87 3.07 -11.29
N ALA A 529 31.26 2.25 -10.43
CA ALA A 529 30.90 0.86 -10.72
C ALA A 529 29.70 0.73 -11.67
N VAL A 530 28.92 1.81 -11.88
CA VAL A 530 27.68 1.78 -12.65
C VAL A 530 27.95 1.85 -14.16
N THR A 531 27.21 1.09 -14.94
CA THR A 531 27.17 1.18 -16.39
C THR A 531 26.09 2.19 -16.80
N PRO A 532 26.45 3.29 -17.50
CA PRO A 532 25.44 4.21 -18.01
C PRO A 532 24.48 3.52 -18.97
N GLY A 533 23.19 3.82 -18.86
CA GLY A 533 22.18 3.30 -19.77
C GLY A 533 20.83 3.02 -19.14
N ARG A 534 19.99 2.26 -19.85
CA ARG A 534 18.64 1.89 -19.43
C ARG A 534 18.54 0.35 -19.34
N PRO A 535 18.94 -0.24 -18.23
CA PRO A 535 18.82 -1.69 -18.03
C PRO A 535 17.35 -2.15 -18.00
N PRO A 536 17.09 -3.46 -18.17
CA PRO A 536 15.74 -4.02 -18.10
C PRO A 536 15.03 -3.69 -16.77
N ARG A 537 13.70 -3.66 -16.82
CA ARG A 537 12.83 -3.39 -15.65
C ARG A 537 13.20 -4.27 -14.46
N ALA A 538 13.34 -3.67 -13.29
CA ALA A 538 13.53 -4.32 -11.99
C ALA A 538 12.20 -4.43 -11.22
N SER A 539 12.24 -5.07 -10.07
CA SER A 539 11.15 -5.13 -9.09
C SER A 539 11.57 -4.47 -7.78
N VAL A 540 10.62 -3.96 -7.01
CA VAL A 540 10.88 -3.37 -5.68
C VAL A 540 11.61 -4.33 -4.74
N VAL A 541 11.39 -5.63 -4.87
CA VAL A 541 12.10 -6.66 -4.07
C VAL A 541 13.57 -6.84 -4.46
N ASP A 542 14.01 -6.31 -5.61
CA ASP A 542 15.40 -6.43 -6.08
C ASP A 542 16.34 -5.44 -5.38
N ILE A 543 15.82 -4.41 -4.71
CA ILE A 543 16.63 -3.34 -4.11
C ILE A 543 17.52 -3.86 -2.97
N ALA A 544 16.95 -4.56 -1.97
CA ALA A 544 17.74 -5.10 -0.88
C ALA A 544 18.82 -6.09 -1.35
N PRO A 545 18.53 -7.09 -2.21
CA PRO A 545 19.56 -7.95 -2.78
C PRO A 545 20.68 -7.19 -3.52
N THR A 546 20.32 -6.12 -4.25
CA THR A 546 21.29 -5.29 -5.00
C THR A 546 22.20 -4.53 -4.04
N ILE A 547 21.66 -3.97 -2.96
CA ILE A 547 22.42 -3.26 -1.92
C ILE A 547 23.36 -4.23 -1.20
N LEU A 548 22.86 -5.40 -0.79
CA LEU A 548 23.69 -6.44 -0.16
C LEU A 548 24.84 -6.86 -1.09
N TYR A 549 24.55 -7.13 -2.36
CA TYR A 549 25.55 -7.49 -3.36
C TYR A 549 26.61 -6.40 -3.52
N PHE A 550 26.21 -5.14 -3.69
CA PHE A 550 27.16 -4.02 -3.84
C PHE A 550 28.09 -3.90 -2.64
N LEU A 551 27.57 -4.06 -1.42
CA LEU A 551 28.33 -4.01 -0.18
C LEU A 551 29.13 -5.27 0.12
N GLY A 552 29.15 -6.26 -0.79
CA GLY A 552 29.93 -7.49 -0.69
C GLY A 552 29.30 -8.56 0.21
N MET A 553 28.00 -8.46 0.48
CA MET A 553 27.24 -9.42 1.26
C MET A 553 26.61 -10.49 0.36
N PRO A 554 26.50 -11.75 0.82
CA PRO A 554 25.76 -12.76 0.08
C PRO A 554 24.26 -12.44 0.03
N VAL A 555 23.59 -12.87 -1.01
CA VAL A 555 22.13 -12.74 -1.14
C VAL A 555 21.45 -13.95 -0.53
N ALA A 556 20.42 -13.72 0.28
CA ALA A 556 19.66 -14.83 0.86
C ALA A 556 18.70 -15.45 -0.16
N ARG A 557 18.66 -16.80 -0.24
CA ARG A 557 17.78 -17.54 -1.18
C ARG A 557 16.29 -17.45 -0.80
N ASP A 558 15.98 -16.99 0.39
CA ASP A 558 14.62 -16.76 0.85
C ASP A 558 14.11 -15.33 0.59
N MET A 559 14.92 -14.47 -0.05
CA MET A 559 14.48 -13.26 -0.72
C MET A 559 13.87 -13.62 -2.07
N GLU A 560 12.77 -12.96 -2.45
CA GLU A 560 12.17 -13.12 -3.77
C GLU A 560 12.81 -12.24 -4.84
N GLY A 561 13.54 -11.22 -4.41
CA GLY A 561 14.31 -10.34 -5.29
C GLY A 561 15.66 -10.91 -5.69
N PHE A 562 16.19 -10.38 -6.79
CA PHE A 562 17.50 -10.73 -7.32
C PHE A 562 18.41 -9.50 -7.36
N PRO A 563 19.73 -9.65 -7.13
CA PRO A 563 20.66 -8.54 -7.28
C PRO A 563 20.72 -8.09 -8.74
N ARG A 564 20.54 -6.79 -8.98
CA ARG A 564 20.57 -6.18 -10.30
C ARG A 564 22.02 -5.97 -10.75
N THR A 565 22.65 -7.07 -11.14
CA THR A 565 24.05 -7.04 -11.63
C THR A 565 24.19 -6.33 -12.98
N ASP A 566 23.08 -6.21 -13.71
CA ASP A 566 22.99 -5.53 -15.01
C ASP A 566 23.15 -4.00 -14.95
N ILE A 567 23.07 -3.39 -13.76
CA ILE A 567 23.38 -1.97 -13.57
C ILE A 567 24.87 -1.71 -13.39
N PHE A 568 25.67 -2.74 -13.13
CA PHE A 568 27.11 -2.61 -12.86
C PHE A 568 27.97 -2.95 -14.09
N LYS A 569 29.17 -2.37 -14.10
CA LYS A 569 30.16 -2.67 -15.14
C LYS A 569 30.60 -4.13 -15.09
N PRO A 570 30.92 -4.75 -16.25
CA PRO A 570 31.44 -6.12 -16.31
C PRO A 570 32.70 -6.34 -15.45
N SER A 571 33.59 -5.34 -15.33
CA SER A 571 34.75 -5.41 -14.45
C SER A 571 34.35 -5.60 -12.98
N PHE A 572 33.34 -4.84 -12.50
CA PHE A 572 32.84 -4.95 -11.13
C PHE A 572 32.22 -6.33 -10.85
N THR A 573 31.39 -6.84 -11.78
CA THR A 573 30.70 -8.12 -11.61
C THR A 573 31.61 -9.34 -11.75
N SER A 574 32.66 -9.25 -12.57
CA SER A 574 33.65 -10.32 -12.72
C SER A 574 34.55 -10.48 -11.49
N GLU A 575 34.88 -9.36 -10.82
CA GLU A 575 35.65 -9.37 -9.59
C GLU A 575 34.83 -9.78 -8.37
N ARG A 576 33.51 -9.61 -8.44
CA ARG A 576 32.56 -9.83 -7.33
C ARG A 576 31.40 -10.73 -7.77
N PRO A 577 31.60 -12.03 -7.90
CA PRO A 577 30.51 -12.95 -8.24
C PRO A 577 29.44 -12.94 -7.14
N VAL A 578 28.16 -13.07 -7.56
CA VAL A 578 27.06 -13.16 -6.60
C VAL A 578 27.18 -14.43 -5.78
N THR A 579 27.22 -14.29 -4.46
CA THR A 579 27.21 -15.41 -3.52
C THR A 579 25.85 -15.53 -2.85
N TYR A 580 25.46 -16.74 -2.48
CA TYR A 580 24.17 -17.02 -1.90
C TYR A 580 24.28 -17.76 -0.58
N ILE A 581 23.40 -17.41 0.37
CA ILE A 581 23.18 -18.15 1.62
C ILE A 581 21.72 -18.60 1.70
N PRO A 582 21.38 -19.59 2.54
CA PRO A 582 20.00 -20.02 2.71
C PRO A 582 19.08 -18.92 3.24
N SER A 583 19.47 -18.21 4.29
CA SER A 583 18.71 -17.15 4.94
C SER A 583 19.58 -16.34 5.90
N TYR A 584 19.23 -15.10 6.16
CA TYR A 584 19.76 -14.27 7.25
C TYR A 584 18.99 -14.48 8.58
N GLY A 585 18.05 -15.42 8.60
CA GLY A 585 17.16 -15.62 9.72
C GLY A 585 15.97 -14.62 9.69
N ARG A 586 15.27 -14.56 10.82
CA ARG A 586 14.07 -13.71 11.00
C ARG A 586 14.30 -12.69 12.08
#